data_9901a0c1f46d93571a8034872973f3ee
#
_entry.id   9901a0c1f46d93571a8034872973f3ee
#
_cell.length_a   1.000
_cell.length_b   1.000
_cell.length_c   1.000
_cell.angle_alpha   90.00
_cell.angle_beta   90.00
_cell.angle_gamma   90.00
#
_symmetry.space_group_name_H-M   'P 1'
#
loop_
_entity.id
_entity.type
_entity.pdbx_description
1 polymer ?
#
loop_
_entity_poly.entity_id
_entity_poly.type
_entity_poly.pdbx_seq_one_letter_code
_entity_poly.pdbx_strand_id
1 'polypeptide(L)'
;MENEAERFSQSDENAIVKDHIFTEDEIKREYKWATDQFKAPGISFSVFTPFGTIPDPDSATQEDLKFSCCPGTIIEITVENNSDQEWELYFAHHGSTPWMPFMGSEGLKGAHTQGRMGFASTDDDLFEFIDFSVDKALSREHTNAKFLLAPVAGLAA
;
A
#
# COMPACT_ATOMS: atom_id res chain seq x y z
N MET A 1 19.13 2.63 20.14
CA MET A 1 18.19 2.38 19.04
C MET A 1 18.85 3.01 17.82
N GLU A 2 19.43 2.19 16.96
CA GLU A 2 19.92 2.67 15.67
C GLU A 2 18.71 3.09 14.83
N ASN A 3 18.82 4.27 14.25
CA ASN A 3 17.77 4.88 13.44
C ASN A 3 17.57 4.02 12.20
N GLU A 4 16.35 3.56 11.91
CA GLU A 4 16.04 2.74 10.74
C GLU A 4 16.46 3.41 9.43
N ALA A 5 16.51 4.74 9.40
CA ALA A 5 17.01 5.52 8.27
C ALA A 5 18.50 5.23 7.93
N GLU A 6 19.33 4.83 8.90
CA GLU A 6 20.74 4.48 8.65
C GLU A 6 20.93 3.10 8.03
N ARG A 7 19.93 2.21 8.12
CA ARG A 7 19.99 0.87 7.51
C ARG A 7 19.82 0.88 6.00
N PHE A 8 19.12 1.87 5.45
CA PHE A 8 18.89 2.00 4.01
C PHE A 8 20.04 2.65 3.26
N SER A 9 21.03 3.24 3.96
CA SER A 9 22.14 3.96 3.33
C SER A 9 23.37 3.09 3.02
N GLN A 10 23.36 1.78 3.28
CA GLN A 10 24.55 0.91 3.15
C GLN A 10 24.56 -0.02 1.94
N SER A 11 23.64 0.10 0.99
CA SER A 11 23.66 -0.71 -0.21
C SER A 11 24.19 0.07 -1.42
N ASP A 12 25.36 -0.34 -1.92
CA ASP A 12 26.04 0.02 -3.16
C ASP A 12 26.60 1.45 -3.28
N GLU A 13 27.93 1.56 -3.19
CA GLU A 13 28.71 2.77 -3.45
C GLU A 13 28.57 3.37 -4.87
N ASN A 14 27.75 2.78 -5.75
CA ASN A 14 27.55 3.22 -7.13
C ASN A 14 26.12 3.64 -7.49
N ALA A 15 25.15 3.43 -6.63
CA ALA A 15 23.81 3.96 -6.82
C ALA A 15 23.68 5.24 -6.00
N ILE A 16 23.73 6.41 -6.66
CA ILE A 16 23.36 7.71 -6.05
C ILE A 16 21.82 7.72 -5.95
N VAL A 17 21.26 6.84 -5.16
CA VAL A 17 19.86 6.95 -4.73
C VAL A 17 19.89 7.96 -3.58
N LYS A 18 19.44 9.16 -3.82
CA LYS A 18 19.18 10.14 -2.77
C LYS A 18 17.85 9.76 -2.15
N ASP A 19 17.85 8.96 -1.12
CA ASP A 19 16.67 8.71 -0.33
C ASP A 19 16.24 10.02 0.34
N HIS A 20 15.04 10.47 0.03
CA HIS A 20 14.42 11.59 0.70
C HIS A 20 13.31 11.07 1.59
N ILE A 21 13.51 11.14 2.89
CA ILE A 21 12.49 10.84 3.89
C ILE A 21 11.85 12.16 4.30
N PHE A 22 10.56 12.30 4.08
CA PHE A 22 9.82 13.46 4.52
C PHE A 22 9.90 13.62 6.04
N THR A 23 10.26 14.80 6.48
CA THR A 23 10.28 15.16 7.90
C THR A 23 8.87 15.48 8.40
N GLU A 24 8.68 15.50 9.72
CA GLU A 24 7.38 15.87 10.32
C GLU A 24 6.91 17.27 9.87
N ASP A 25 7.83 18.21 9.64
CA ASP A 25 7.52 19.57 9.20
C ASP A 25 7.06 19.63 7.73
N GLU A 26 7.45 18.66 6.93
CA GLU A 26 7.06 18.56 5.51
C GLU A 26 5.71 17.86 5.34
N ILE A 27 5.27 17.08 6.34
CA ILE A 27 4.02 16.33 6.29
C ILE A 27 2.91 17.12 6.99
N LYS A 28 1.87 17.47 6.26
CA LYS A 28 0.65 18.04 6.81
C LYS A 28 -0.42 16.96 6.89
N ARG A 29 -0.96 16.76 8.09
CA ARG A 29 -2.05 15.82 8.32
C ARG A 29 -3.37 16.55 8.52
N GLU A 30 -4.37 16.18 7.78
CA GLU A 30 -5.73 16.73 7.86
C GLU A 30 -6.72 15.61 8.21
N TYR A 31 -7.50 15.86 9.28
CA TYR A 31 -8.60 14.97 9.67
C TYR A 31 -9.92 15.56 9.24
N LYS A 32 -10.72 14.75 8.58
CA LYS A 32 -12.13 15.04 8.30
C LYS A 32 -12.96 13.84 8.73
N TRP A 33 -14.26 14.00 8.72
CA TRP A 33 -15.16 12.89 8.96
C TRP A 33 -14.87 11.75 7.97
N ALA A 34 -14.56 10.58 8.49
CA ALA A 34 -14.21 9.37 7.74
C ALA A 34 -13.02 9.51 6.77
N THR A 35 -12.18 10.54 6.90
CA THR A 35 -11.01 10.76 6.05
C THR A 35 -9.82 11.18 6.89
N ASP A 36 -8.69 10.51 6.68
CA ASP A 36 -7.38 10.89 7.22
C ASP A 36 -6.44 11.11 6.03
N GLN A 37 -5.91 12.32 5.89
CA GLN A 37 -5.10 12.71 4.75
C GLN A 37 -3.74 13.22 5.19
N PHE A 38 -2.70 12.73 4.54
CA PHE A 38 -1.31 13.16 4.68
C PHE A 38 -0.88 13.81 3.38
N LYS A 39 -0.30 15.00 3.46
CA LYS A 39 0.21 15.76 2.31
C LYS A 39 1.67 16.09 2.53
N ALA A 40 2.49 15.77 1.55
CA ALA A 40 3.88 16.20 1.44
C ALA A 40 4.13 16.80 0.05
N PRO A 41 5.26 17.46 -0.20
CA PRO A 41 5.56 18.02 -1.51
C PRO A 41 5.48 16.98 -2.63
N GLY A 42 4.56 17.18 -3.57
CA GLY A 42 4.36 16.29 -4.74
C GLY A 42 3.62 14.98 -4.47
N ILE A 43 3.19 14.70 -3.24
CA ILE A 43 2.47 13.48 -2.91
C ILE A 43 1.38 13.71 -1.87
N SER A 44 0.24 13.05 -2.03
CA SER A 44 -0.76 12.95 -0.98
C SER A 44 -1.22 11.50 -0.80
N PHE A 45 -1.46 11.14 0.45
CA PHE A 45 -1.94 9.83 0.87
C PHE A 45 -3.23 10.02 1.66
N SER A 46 -4.32 9.44 1.20
CA SER A 46 -5.63 9.59 1.83
C SER A 46 -6.20 8.22 2.20
N VAL A 47 -6.69 8.11 3.42
CA VAL A 47 -7.40 6.93 3.91
C VAL A 47 -8.86 7.30 4.11
N PHE A 48 -9.75 6.60 3.43
CA PHE A 48 -11.18 6.75 3.55
C PHE A 48 -11.75 5.54 4.29
N THR A 49 -12.40 5.79 5.41
CA THR A 49 -13.14 4.78 6.13
C THR A 49 -14.57 4.76 5.59
N PRO A 50 -15.08 3.63 5.10
CA PRO A 50 -16.47 3.53 4.68
C PRO A 50 -17.38 3.94 5.83
N PHE A 51 -18.23 4.92 5.58
CA PHE A 51 -19.20 5.39 6.53
C PHE A 51 -20.59 5.43 5.87
N GLY A 52 -21.48 4.68 6.44
CA GLY A 52 -22.86 4.61 5.98
C GLY A 52 -23.83 4.49 7.15
N THR A 53 -25.11 4.52 6.88
CA THR A 53 -26.11 4.21 7.87
C THR A 53 -25.98 2.76 8.28
N ILE A 54 -25.86 2.48 9.58
CA ILE A 54 -25.90 1.12 10.10
C ILE A 54 -27.34 0.62 9.93
N PRO A 55 -27.60 -0.39 9.11
CA PRO A 55 -28.95 -0.86 8.89
C PRO A 55 -29.48 -1.60 10.13
N ASP A 56 -30.79 -1.55 10.29
CA ASP A 56 -31.47 -2.31 11.34
C ASP A 56 -31.32 -3.83 11.03
N PRO A 57 -30.67 -4.60 11.90
CA PRO A 57 -30.39 -6.01 11.65
C PRO A 57 -31.67 -6.87 11.46
N ASP A 58 -32.80 -6.45 12.00
CA ASP A 58 -34.07 -7.19 11.88
C ASP A 58 -34.74 -7.01 10.51
N SER A 59 -34.38 -5.94 9.78
CA SER A 59 -34.97 -5.60 8.49
C SER A 59 -33.98 -5.52 7.33
N ALA A 60 -32.67 -5.51 7.62
CA ALA A 60 -31.62 -5.38 6.62
C ALA A 60 -31.48 -6.63 5.75
N THR A 61 -31.11 -6.42 4.50
CA THR A 61 -30.68 -7.52 3.64
C THR A 61 -29.31 -8.06 4.07
N GLN A 62 -29.00 -9.30 3.70
CA GLN A 62 -27.67 -9.87 3.97
C GLN A 62 -26.54 -9.05 3.30
N GLU A 63 -26.83 -8.43 2.18
CA GLU A 63 -25.89 -7.56 1.45
C GLU A 63 -25.60 -6.26 2.21
N ASP A 64 -26.65 -5.61 2.74
CA ASP A 64 -26.52 -4.41 3.56
C ASP A 64 -25.69 -4.68 4.82
N LEU A 65 -25.93 -5.82 5.48
CA LEU A 65 -25.16 -6.23 6.66
C LEU A 65 -23.69 -6.51 6.31
N LYS A 66 -23.42 -7.21 5.22
CA LYS A 66 -22.04 -7.46 4.76
C LYS A 66 -21.29 -6.16 4.48
N PHE A 67 -21.94 -5.22 3.79
CA PHE A 67 -21.35 -3.92 3.49
C PHE A 67 -21.08 -3.11 4.76
N SER A 68 -22.04 -3.03 5.67
CA SER A 68 -21.92 -2.27 6.92
C SER A 68 -20.88 -2.84 7.89
N CYS A 69 -20.65 -4.16 7.85
CA CYS A 69 -19.69 -4.85 8.69
C CYS A 69 -18.33 -5.06 8.00
N CYS A 70 -18.14 -4.56 6.78
CA CYS A 70 -16.87 -4.69 6.06
C CYS A 70 -15.77 -3.87 6.77
N PRO A 71 -14.71 -4.50 7.30
CA PRO A 71 -13.64 -3.80 8.00
C PRO A 71 -12.61 -3.20 7.03
N GLY A 72 -13.06 -2.79 5.84
CA GLY A 72 -12.20 -2.27 4.79
C GLY A 72 -12.01 -0.75 4.88
N THR A 73 -10.89 -0.27 4.35
CA THR A 73 -10.64 1.14 4.07
C THR A 73 -10.22 1.30 2.61
N ILE A 74 -10.51 2.47 2.04
CA ILE A 74 -10.03 2.83 0.71
C ILE A 74 -8.80 3.70 0.89
N ILE A 75 -7.74 3.40 0.15
CA ILE A 75 -6.52 4.18 0.12
C ILE A 75 -6.41 4.83 -1.26
N GLU A 76 -6.14 6.12 -1.27
CA GLU A 76 -5.84 6.88 -2.48
C GLU A 76 -4.46 7.53 -2.31
N ILE A 77 -3.60 7.32 -3.30
CA ILE A 77 -2.29 7.96 -3.39
C ILE A 77 -2.29 8.82 -4.64
N THR A 78 -2.06 10.12 -4.47
CA THR A 78 -1.95 11.06 -5.59
C THR A 78 -0.52 11.57 -5.66
N VAL A 79 0.09 11.50 -6.84
CA VAL A 79 1.44 11.99 -7.09
C VAL A 79 1.39 13.09 -8.16
N GLU A 80 2.03 14.21 -7.88
CA GLU A 80 2.18 15.32 -8.81
C GLU A 80 3.61 15.34 -9.35
N ASN A 81 3.82 14.75 -10.52
CA ASN A 81 5.11 14.80 -11.20
C ASN A 81 5.20 16.07 -12.06
N ASN A 82 5.92 17.06 -11.56
CA ASN A 82 6.19 18.31 -12.27
C ASN A 82 7.58 18.31 -12.92
N SER A 83 8.22 17.15 -13.06
CA SER A 83 9.53 16.99 -13.69
C SER A 83 9.42 16.37 -15.08
N ASP A 84 10.48 16.46 -15.89
CA ASP A 84 10.58 15.77 -17.18
C ASP A 84 11.01 14.29 -17.03
N GLN A 85 11.12 13.79 -15.80
CA GLN A 85 11.52 12.41 -15.52
C GLN A 85 10.29 11.55 -15.22
N GLU A 86 10.33 10.31 -15.65
CA GLU A 86 9.34 9.31 -15.28
C GLU A 86 9.53 8.92 -13.80
N TRP A 87 8.44 8.84 -13.06
CA TRP A 87 8.42 8.42 -11.67
C TRP A 87 7.75 7.07 -11.57
N GLU A 88 8.23 6.27 -10.64
CA GLU A 88 7.58 5.03 -10.24
C GLU A 88 7.01 5.17 -8.83
N LEU A 89 5.78 4.74 -8.66
CA LEU A 89 5.10 4.75 -7.37
C LEU A 89 5.04 3.34 -6.81
N TYR A 90 5.47 3.19 -5.57
CA TYR A 90 5.38 1.93 -4.84
C TYR A 90 4.55 2.10 -3.58
N PHE A 91 3.56 1.24 -3.41
CA PHE A 91 2.88 1.02 -2.15
C PHE A 91 3.33 -0.34 -1.60
N ALA A 92 4.05 -0.36 -0.49
CA ALA A 92 4.58 -1.58 0.10
C ALA A 92 4.17 -1.71 1.57
N HIS A 93 3.87 -2.93 1.97
CA HIS A 93 3.56 -3.26 3.35
C HIS A 93 4.47 -4.40 3.83
N HIS A 94 5.12 -4.18 4.98
CA HIS A 94 5.91 -5.20 5.67
C HIS A 94 5.08 -5.79 6.82
N GLY A 95 5.02 -7.13 6.90
CA GLY A 95 4.29 -7.84 7.96
C GLY A 95 5.11 -8.93 8.61
N SER A 96 4.75 -9.28 9.84
CA SER A 96 5.35 -10.41 10.57
C SER A 96 4.84 -11.77 10.04
N THR A 97 3.71 -11.78 9.35
CA THR A 97 3.12 -12.96 8.71
C THR A 97 3.37 -12.89 7.21
N PRO A 98 3.78 -13.99 6.56
CA PRO A 98 4.02 -14.00 5.13
C PRO A 98 2.79 -13.57 4.33
N TRP A 99 3.03 -12.80 3.28
CA TRP A 99 2.03 -12.39 2.31
C TRP A 99 1.84 -13.44 1.24
N MET A 100 0.64 -13.56 0.74
CA MET A 100 0.25 -14.43 -0.37
C MET A 100 -0.52 -13.63 -1.41
N PRO A 101 -0.30 -13.86 -2.71
CA PRO A 101 -1.08 -13.20 -3.75
C PRO A 101 -2.53 -13.69 -3.71
N PHE A 102 -3.45 -12.88 -4.21
CA PHE A 102 -4.81 -13.34 -4.46
C PHE A 102 -4.81 -14.32 -5.64
N MET A 103 -5.29 -15.53 -5.39
CA MET A 103 -5.37 -16.59 -6.40
C MET A 103 -6.80 -16.73 -6.91
N GLY A 104 -6.95 -16.70 -8.25
CA GLY A 104 -8.25 -16.93 -8.90
C GLY A 104 -9.25 -15.77 -8.78
N SER A 105 -8.80 -14.58 -8.40
CA SER A 105 -9.61 -13.37 -8.36
C SER A 105 -9.36 -12.58 -9.64
N GLU A 106 -10.15 -12.82 -10.68
CA GLU A 106 -10.02 -12.08 -11.95
C GLU A 106 -10.19 -10.57 -11.71
N GLY A 107 -9.25 -9.77 -12.24
CA GLY A 107 -9.27 -8.31 -12.13
C GLY A 107 -8.93 -7.75 -10.75
N LEU A 108 -8.43 -8.57 -9.81
CA LEU A 108 -7.99 -8.12 -8.49
C LEU A 108 -6.50 -8.36 -8.32
N LYS A 109 -5.73 -7.30 -8.13
CA LYS A 109 -4.29 -7.33 -7.83
C LYS A 109 -4.05 -7.00 -6.36
N GLY A 110 -3.13 -7.69 -5.72
CA GLY A 110 -2.77 -7.44 -4.32
C GLY A 110 -2.42 -8.70 -3.55
N ALA A 111 -2.36 -8.58 -2.24
CA ALA A 111 -1.92 -9.66 -1.37
C ALA A 111 -2.68 -9.70 -0.05
N HIS A 112 -2.63 -10.87 0.60
CA HIS A 112 -3.26 -11.08 1.90
C HIS A 112 -2.38 -11.93 2.82
N THR A 113 -2.61 -11.85 4.14
CA THR A 113 -1.96 -12.67 5.15
C THR A 113 -2.94 -13.73 5.65
N GLN A 114 -2.97 -14.90 5.05
CA GLN A 114 -3.81 -16.03 5.46
C GLN A 114 -5.28 -15.64 5.72
N GLY A 115 -5.83 -14.72 4.93
CA GLY A 115 -7.21 -14.26 5.04
C GLY A 115 -7.54 -13.35 6.25
N ARG A 116 -6.52 -12.81 6.92
CA ARG A 116 -6.72 -11.90 8.06
C ARG A 116 -6.65 -10.43 7.69
N MET A 117 -5.70 -10.07 6.88
CA MET A 117 -5.47 -8.71 6.40
C MET A 117 -5.03 -8.78 4.95
N GLY A 118 -5.39 -7.81 4.16
CA GLY A 118 -4.98 -7.73 2.77
C GLY A 118 -5.18 -6.34 2.22
N PHE A 119 -4.59 -6.11 1.07
CA PHE A 119 -4.84 -4.94 0.24
C PHE A 119 -5.02 -5.39 -1.20
N ALA A 120 -5.83 -4.68 -1.94
CA ALA A 120 -6.11 -5.01 -3.33
C ALA A 120 -6.46 -3.77 -4.13
N SER A 121 -6.23 -3.85 -5.44
CA SER A 121 -6.68 -2.90 -6.44
C SER A 121 -7.32 -3.63 -7.61
N THR A 122 -8.26 -2.95 -8.26
CA THR A 122 -8.86 -3.38 -9.54
C THR A 122 -8.21 -2.68 -10.74
N ASP A 123 -7.18 -1.90 -10.52
CA ASP A 123 -6.45 -1.19 -11.55
C ASP A 123 -5.53 -2.16 -12.30
N ASP A 124 -5.76 -2.30 -13.61
CA ASP A 124 -5.01 -3.22 -14.47
C ASP A 124 -3.60 -2.73 -14.80
N ASP A 125 -3.34 -1.44 -14.63
CA ASP A 125 -2.02 -0.84 -14.88
C ASP A 125 -1.04 -1.09 -13.72
N LEU A 126 -1.54 -1.47 -12.54
CA LEU A 126 -0.69 -1.76 -11.40
C LEU A 126 -0.01 -3.14 -11.52
N PHE A 127 1.20 -3.20 -11.03
CA PHE A 127 1.98 -4.43 -10.86
C PHE A 127 1.97 -4.86 -9.40
N GLU A 128 1.63 -6.12 -9.12
CA GLU A 128 1.72 -6.69 -7.77
C GLU A 128 3.07 -7.36 -7.54
N PHE A 129 3.62 -7.21 -6.35
CA PHE A 129 4.86 -7.90 -5.97
C PHE A 129 4.80 -8.45 -4.55
N ILE A 130 5.54 -9.52 -4.32
CA ILE A 130 5.81 -10.12 -3.01
C ILE A 130 7.30 -10.41 -2.96
N ASP A 131 8.01 -9.88 -1.95
CA ASP A 131 9.45 -10.02 -1.86
C ASP A 131 9.93 -10.13 -0.39
N PHE A 132 11.21 -10.46 -0.22
CA PHE A 132 11.83 -10.63 1.10
C PHE A 132 12.24 -9.31 1.74
N SER A 133 12.43 -8.26 0.96
CA SER A 133 12.77 -6.94 1.46
C SER A 133 12.21 -5.84 0.54
N VAL A 134 12.07 -4.63 1.07
CA VAL A 134 11.68 -3.45 0.29
C VAL A 134 12.75 -3.13 -0.76
N ASP A 135 14.04 -3.27 -0.43
CA ASP A 135 15.15 -2.99 -1.35
C ASP A 135 15.09 -3.87 -2.59
N LYS A 136 14.78 -5.18 -2.41
CA LYS A 136 14.59 -6.10 -3.55
C LYS A 136 13.37 -5.74 -4.38
N ALA A 137 12.30 -5.32 -3.72
CA ALA A 137 11.11 -4.84 -4.42
C ALA A 137 11.42 -3.61 -5.30
N LEU A 138 12.23 -2.69 -4.79
CA LEU A 138 12.63 -1.47 -5.51
C LEU A 138 13.71 -1.72 -6.58
N SER A 139 14.54 -2.77 -6.44
CA SER A 139 15.60 -3.10 -7.42
C SER A 139 15.08 -3.72 -8.72
N ARG A 140 13.79 -3.96 -8.86
CA ARG A 140 13.14 -4.66 -9.98
C ARG A 140 13.67 -6.10 -10.23
N GLU A 141 14.48 -6.62 -9.35
CA GLU A 141 14.92 -8.03 -9.39
C GLU A 141 13.81 -8.95 -8.84
N HIS A 142 12.58 -8.73 -9.31
CA HIS A 142 11.44 -9.50 -8.83
C HIS A 142 11.55 -10.95 -9.22
N THR A 143 11.52 -11.81 -8.23
CA THR A 143 11.31 -13.22 -8.48
C THR A 143 9.88 -13.43 -8.96
N ASN A 144 9.70 -13.82 -10.24
CA ASN A 144 8.42 -14.21 -10.85
C ASN A 144 7.82 -15.49 -10.23
N ALA A 145 8.08 -15.75 -8.97
CA ALA A 145 7.58 -16.92 -8.27
C ALA A 145 6.14 -16.69 -7.82
N LYS A 146 5.18 -17.25 -8.54
CA LYS A 146 3.74 -17.20 -8.23
C LYS A 146 3.34 -17.71 -6.83
N PHE A 147 4.29 -18.21 -6.05
CA PHE A 147 4.06 -18.86 -4.74
C PHE A 147 5.05 -18.42 -3.67
N LEU A 148 5.63 -17.24 -3.81
CA LEU A 148 6.57 -16.74 -2.82
C LEU A 148 5.81 -16.25 -1.58
N LEU A 149 6.12 -16.82 -0.43
CA LEU A 149 5.66 -16.35 0.87
C LEU A 149 6.76 -15.49 1.49
N ALA A 150 6.58 -14.19 1.46
CA ALA A 150 7.59 -13.24 1.92
C ALA A 150 6.98 -12.15 2.81
N PRO A 151 7.78 -11.48 3.65
CA PRO A 151 7.27 -10.50 4.61
C PRO A 151 6.83 -9.17 3.98
N VAL A 152 7.24 -8.89 2.74
CA VAL A 152 6.89 -7.65 2.02
C VAL A 152 5.96 -7.95 0.88
N ALA A 153 4.91 -7.15 0.73
CA ALA A 153 4.03 -7.18 -0.43
C ALA A 153 3.60 -5.76 -0.80
N GLY A 154 3.32 -5.50 -2.07
CA GLY A 154 2.89 -4.19 -2.50
C GLY A 154 2.33 -4.17 -3.93
N LEU A 155 2.03 -2.94 -4.35
CA LEU A 155 1.57 -2.56 -5.69
C LEU A 155 2.50 -1.47 -6.21
N ALA A 156 2.82 -1.50 -7.50
CA ALA A 156 3.63 -0.49 -8.18
C ALA A 156 2.94 -0.01 -9.46
N ALA A 157 3.15 1.28 -9.80
CA ALA A 157 2.65 1.94 -10.99
C ALA A 157 3.77 2.70 -11.70
#